data_f05fd459dc53ad0e7ed7bfd8df60f4ba
#
_entry.id   f05fd459dc53ad0e7ed7bfd8df60f4ba
#
_cell.length_a   1.000
_cell.length_b   1.000
_cell.length_c   1.000
_cell.angle_alpha   90.00
_cell.angle_beta   90.00
_cell.angle_gamma   90.00
#
_symmetry.space_group_name_H-M   'P 1'
#
loop_
_entity.id
_entity.type
_entity.pdbx_description
1 polymer ?
#
loop_
_entity_poly.entity_id
_entity_poly.type
_entity_poly.pdbx_seq_one_letter_code
_entity_poly.pdbx_strand_id
1 'polypeptide(L)'
;FETLYHFQCLSMSNVFSWMAVGLVVTACVSWYGFDSGLYQALMLQGGIMPWVIMLSPFAFLIAMNVGLNKFSSSILVMLFVAFSATMGVSLSSVFLMYEMGSIAQVFGITAGTFTIMAVVGYTTSMDLTKFGSLLFMGVIGIILASVVNMWFMDNSTTMDYIISIAGVLIFTGLIAYDTQRIKRIGAGVEYGSESATKLAILAATSLYLDFINLFLFLLRLIGRRS
;
A
#
# COMPACT_ATOMS: atom_id res chain seq x y z
N PHE A 1 17.87 -4.49 -28.92
CA PHE A 1 16.48 -4.19 -28.55
C PHE A 1 15.93 -5.25 -27.57
N GLU A 2 16.17 -6.53 -27.80
CA GLU A 2 15.73 -7.62 -26.89
C GLU A 2 16.35 -7.54 -25.49
N THR A 3 17.61 -7.15 -25.37
CA THR A 3 18.29 -7.00 -24.08
C THR A 3 17.68 -5.90 -23.20
N LEU A 4 17.22 -4.79 -23.79
CA LEU A 4 16.55 -3.71 -23.05
C LEU A 4 15.19 -4.13 -22.49
N TYR A 5 14.41 -4.93 -23.24
CA TYR A 5 13.15 -5.49 -22.76
C TYR A 5 13.36 -6.48 -21.60
N HIS A 6 14.42 -7.28 -21.68
CA HIS A 6 14.76 -8.23 -20.64
C HIS A 6 15.20 -7.53 -19.34
N PHE A 7 15.95 -6.43 -19.43
CA PHE A 7 16.33 -5.60 -18.28
C PHE A 7 15.13 -4.96 -17.59
N GLN A 8 14.19 -4.40 -18.35
CA GLN A 8 12.98 -3.77 -17.81
C GLN A 8 12.05 -4.79 -17.16
N CYS A 9 11.86 -5.97 -17.76
CA CYS A 9 11.03 -7.04 -17.19
C CYS A 9 11.59 -7.56 -15.87
N LEU A 10 12.90 -7.73 -15.76
CA LEU A 10 13.53 -8.23 -14.52
C LEU A 10 13.42 -7.24 -13.36
N SER A 11 13.53 -5.92 -13.62
CA SER A 11 13.35 -4.88 -12.60
C SER A 11 11.91 -4.85 -12.08
N MET A 12 10.92 -4.89 -12.95
CA MET A 12 9.50 -4.91 -12.56
C MET A 12 9.12 -6.20 -11.83
N SER A 13 9.63 -7.35 -12.28
CA SER A 13 9.39 -8.64 -11.59
C SER A 13 9.89 -8.60 -10.15
N ASN A 14 11.06 -8.03 -9.89
CA ASN A 14 11.58 -7.88 -8.53
C ASN A 14 10.68 -6.99 -7.66
N VAL A 15 10.18 -5.89 -8.21
CA VAL A 15 9.27 -4.98 -7.48
C VAL A 15 7.98 -5.70 -7.09
N PHE A 16 7.34 -6.38 -8.04
CA PHE A 16 6.11 -7.14 -7.76
C PHE A 16 6.36 -8.32 -6.81
N SER A 17 7.52 -8.97 -6.89
CA SER A 17 7.88 -10.05 -5.96
C SER A 17 8.01 -9.53 -4.53
N TRP A 18 8.72 -8.41 -4.30
CA TRP A 18 8.81 -7.79 -2.98
C TRP A 18 7.45 -7.32 -2.47
N MET A 19 6.63 -6.69 -3.33
CA MET A 19 5.27 -6.31 -2.98
C MET A 19 4.44 -7.53 -2.54
N ALA A 20 4.50 -8.65 -3.28
CA ALA A 20 3.80 -9.87 -2.93
C ALA A 20 4.27 -10.43 -1.58
N VAL A 21 5.58 -10.44 -1.31
CA VAL A 21 6.15 -10.82 0.01
C VAL A 21 5.56 -9.93 1.11
N GLY A 22 5.54 -8.61 0.92
CA GLY A 22 4.96 -7.68 1.88
C GLY A 22 3.48 -7.96 2.15
N LEU A 23 2.68 -8.21 1.11
CA LEU A 23 1.26 -8.54 1.24
C LEU A 23 1.04 -9.86 1.98
N VAL A 24 1.86 -10.89 1.70
CA VAL A 24 1.79 -12.19 2.40
C VAL A 24 2.12 -12.02 3.88
N VAL A 25 3.22 -11.32 4.21
CA VAL A 25 3.60 -11.02 5.61
C VAL A 25 2.45 -10.29 6.31
N THR A 26 1.89 -9.26 5.69
CA THR A 26 0.76 -8.50 6.24
C THR A 26 -0.45 -9.39 6.47
N ALA A 27 -0.83 -10.23 5.50
CA ALA A 27 -1.97 -11.13 5.63
C ALA A 27 -1.77 -12.15 6.77
N CYS A 28 -0.60 -12.79 6.85
CA CYS A 28 -0.28 -13.75 7.92
C CYS A 28 -0.30 -13.10 9.31
N VAL A 29 0.32 -11.93 9.46
CA VAL A 29 0.35 -11.21 10.74
C VAL A 29 -1.03 -10.70 11.13
N SER A 30 -1.79 -10.20 10.16
CA SER A 30 -3.15 -9.69 10.38
C SER A 30 -4.10 -10.82 10.83
N TRP A 31 -4.02 -11.97 10.17
CA TRP A 31 -4.78 -13.15 10.57
C TRP A 31 -4.37 -13.64 11.96
N TYR A 32 -3.07 -13.78 12.22
CA TYR A 32 -2.57 -14.20 13.53
C TYR A 32 -2.97 -13.23 14.64
N GLY A 33 -2.88 -11.92 14.38
CA GLY A 33 -3.27 -10.88 15.35
C GLY A 33 -4.75 -10.91 15.71
N PHE A 34 -5.61 -11.31 14.75
CA PHE A 34 -7.03 -11.53 14.95
C PHE A 34 -7.29 -12.85 15.70
N ASP A 35 -6.80 -13.97 15.19
CA ASP A 35 -7.08 -15.33 15.68
C ASP A 35 -6.56 -15.56 17.12
N SER A 36 -5.37 -15.06 17.43
CA SER A 36 -4.76 -15.14 18.77
C SER A 36 -5.35 -14.16 19.80
N GLY A 37 -6.23 -13.24 19.38
CA GLY A 37 -6.71 -12.16 20.24
C GLY A 37 -5.65 -11.11 20.60
N LEU A 38 -4.45 -11.17 19.99
CA LEU A 38 -3.34 -10.26 20.27
C LEU A 38 -3.73 -8.79 20.03
N TYR A 39 -4.40 -8.53 18.91
CA TYR A 39 -4.84 -7.16 18.58
C TYR A 39 -5.78 -6.61 19.65
N GLN A 40 -6.77 -7.40 20.09
CA GLN A 40 -7.72 -7.02 21.13
C GLN A 40 -7.01 -6.78 22.46
N ALA A 41 -6.09 -7.69 22.84
CA ALA A 41 -5.30 -7.54 24.06
C ALA A 41 -4.47 -6.24 24.06
N LEU A 42 -3.85 -5.89 22.93
CA LEU A 42 -3.10 -4.65 22.76
C LEU A 42 -4.00 -3.41 22.84
N MET A 43 -5.20 -3.46 22.25
CA MET A 43 -6.16 -2.36 22.30
C MET A 43 -6.73 -2.17 23.71
N LEU A 44 -6.98 -3.26 24.46
CA LEU A 44 -7.49 -3.22 25.82
C LEU A 44 -6.49 -2.65 26.83
N GLN A 45 -5.18 -2.67 26.55
CA GLN A 45 -4.19 -1.98 27.38
C GLN A 45 -4.44 -0.46 27.45
N GLY A 46 -5.11 0.11 26.43
CA GLY A 46 -5.43 1.52 26.37
C GLY A 46 -4.20 2.43 26.34
N GLY A 47 -4.37 3.66 26.80
CA GLY A 47 -3.28 4.62 26.87
C GLY A 47 -2.64 4.93 25.52
N ILE A 48 -1.32 4.79 25.42
CA ILE A 48 -0.55 5.11 24.20
C ILE A 48 -0.53 3.97 23.17
N MET A 49 -0.87 2.73 23.56
CA MET A 49 -0.70 1.53 22.72
C MET A 49 -1.45 1.58 21.39
N PRO A 50 -2.73 2.00 21.33
CA PRO A 50 -3.43 2.16 20.06
C PRO A 50 -2.73 3.10 19.09
N TRP A 51 -2.18 4.21 19.60
CA TRP A 51 -1.44 5.18 18.80
C TRP A 51 -0.10 4.61 18.29
N VAL A 52 0.60 3.82 19.11
CA VAL A 52 1.83 3.14 18.69
C VAL A 52 1.55 2.18 17.56
N ILE A 53 0.49 1.37 17.64
CA ILE A 53 0.11 0.42 16.59
C ILE A 53 -0.23 1.19 15.30
N MET A 54 -1.03 2.25 15.39
CA MET A 54 -1.47 3.01 14.24
C MET A 54 -0.32 3.77 13.55
N LEU A 55 0.63 4.31 14.33
CA LEU A 55 1.70 5.15 13.82
C LEU A 55 2.99 4.40 13.47
N SER A 56 3.17 3.17 13.99
CA SER A 56 4.40 2.39 13.77
C SER A 56 4.72 2.14 12.29
N PRO A 57 3.77 1.84 11.37
CA PRO A 57 4.10 1.69 9.96
C PRO A 57 4.71 2.95 9.35
N PHE A 58 4.23 4.14 9.74
CA PHE A 58 4.76 5.41 9.25
C PHE A 58 6.20 5.64 9.70
N ALA A 59 6.56 5.22 10.93
CA ALA A 59 7.93 5.31 11.41
C ALA A 59 8.90 4.49 10.53
N PHE A 60 8.50 3.26 10.14
CA PHE A 60 9.30 2.44 9.22
C PHE A 60 9.38 3.05 7.82
N LEU A 61 8.29 3.63 7.29
CA LEU A 61 8.31 4.34 6.00
C LEU A 61 9.29 5.50 6.02
N ILE A 62 9.27 6.32 7.07
CA ILE A 62 10.19 7.45 7.22
C ILE A 62 11.63 6.92 7.32
N ALA A 63 11.87 5.88 8.13
CA ALA A 63 13.19 5.27 8.29
C ALA A 63 13.75 4.74 6.96
N MET A 64 12.94 4.06 6.14
CA MET A 64 13.35 3.58 4.82
C MET A 64 13.70 4.73 3.88
N ASN A 65 12.88 5.79 3.82
CA ASN A 65 13.12 6.92 2.94
C ASN A 65 14.38 7.71 3.33
N VAL A 66 14.53 8.05 4.62
CA VAL A 66 15.70 8.79 5.14
C VAL A 66 16.96 7.93 5.07
N GLY A 67 16.82 6.63 5.27
CA GLY A 67 17.92 5.67 5.29
C GLY A 67 18.39 5.18 3.92
N LEU A 68 17.69 5.52 2.82
CA LEU A 68 17.98 5.01 1.46
C LEU A 68 19.45 5.11 1.07
N ASN A 69 20.06 6.27 1.32
CA ASN A 69 21.46 6.54 0.97
C ASN A 69 22.47 6.08 2.04
N LYS A 70 21.98 5.68 3.22
CA LYS A 70 22.84 5.34 4.37
C LYS A 70 22.84 3.86 4.70
N PHE A 71 21.71 3.18 4.47
CA PHE A 71 21.52 1.79 4.84
C PHE A 71 21.90 0.85 3.70
N SER A 72 22.37 -0.33 4.04
CA SER A 72 22.54 -1.41 3.08
C SER A 72 21.20 -1.96 2.59
N SER A 73 21.18 -2.65 1.46
CA SER A 73 19.97 -3.30 0.93
C SER A 73 19.35 -4.28 1.94
N SER A 74 20.18 -5.01 2.70
CA SER A 74 19.71 -5.94 3.73
C SER A 74 18.94 -5.25 4.86
N ILE A 75 19.39 -4.07 5.30
CA ILE A 75 18.68 -3.27 6.31
C ILE A 75 17.33 -2.78 5.76
N LEU A 76 17.28 -2.33 4.50
CA LEU A 76 16.03 -1.91 3.87
C LEU A 76 15.04 -3.06 3.72
N VAL A 77 15.49 -4.28 3.41
CA VAL A 77 14.67 -5.49 3.40
C VAL A 77 14.08 -5.74 4.80
N MET A 78 14.90 -5.70 5.85
CA MET A 78 14.43 -5.91 7.23
C MET A 78 13.40 -4.83 7.63
N LEU A 79 13.63 -3.57 7.28
CA LEU A 79 12.69 -2.48 7.53
C LEU A 79 11.38 -2.66 6.77
N PHE A 80 11.43 -3.14 5.52
CA PHE A 80 10.25 -3.43 4.72
C PHE A 80 9.42 -4.58 5.31
N VAL A 81 10.08 -5.67 5.77
CA VAL A 81 9.38 -6.77 6.44
C VAL A 81 8.77 -6.32 7.76
N ALA A 82 9.50 -5.53 8.56
CA ALA A 82 8.99 -4.96 9.81
C ALA A 82 7.81 -4.01 9.56
N PHE A 83 7.89 -3.16 8.53
CA PHE A 83 6.79 -2.32 8.06
C PHE A 83 5.56 -3.17 7.70
N SER A 84 5.73 -4.23 6.89
CA SER A 84 4.65 -5.12 6.47
C SER A 84 4.02 -5.85 7.66
N ALA A 85 4.82 -6.25 8.65
CA ALA A 85 4.34 -6.87 9.88
C ALA A 85 3.53 -5.88 10.74
N THR A 86 4.01 -4.65 10.94
CA THR A 86 3.27 -3.63 11.71
C THR A 86 1.99 -3.20 11.01
N MET A 87 1.99 -3.12 9.67
CA MET A 87 0.76 -2.97 8.89
C MET A 87 -0.21 -4.13 9.12
N GLY A 88 0.29 -5.37 9.19
CA GLY A 88 -0.51 -6.54 9.49
C GLY A 88 -1.20 -6.44 10.85
N VAL A 89 -0.47 -6.03 11.90
CA VAL A 89 -1.08 -5.80 13.22
C VAL A 89 -2.19 -4.75 13.14
N SER A 90 -1.95 -3.64 12.47
CA SER A 90 -2.97 -2.57 12.30
C SER A 90 -4.20 -3.08 11.53
N LEU A 91 -4.00 -3.91 10.50
CA LEU A 91 -5.07 -4.47 9.68
C LEU A 91 -5.81 -5.64 10.33
N SER A 92 -5.37 -6.13 11.50
CA SER A 92 -6.13 -7.13 12.28
C SER A 92 -7.53 -6.62 12.65
N SER A 93 -7.72 -5.30 12.77
CA SER A 93 -9.02 -4.65 12.98
C SER A 93 -10.03 -4.95 11.87
N VAL A 94 -9.57 -5.17 10.64
CA VAL A 94 -10.43 -5.47 9.48
C VAL A 94 -11.22 -6.76 9.71
N PHE A 95 -10.59 -7.79 10.29
CA PHE A 95 -11.24 -9.06 10.60
C PHE A 95 -12.27 -8.97 11.74
N LEU A 96 -12.21 -7.93 12.57
CA LEU A 96 -13.21 -7.64 13.59
C LEU A 96 -14.42 -6.86 13.02
N MET A 97 -14.22 -6.15 11.93
CA MET A 97 -15.24 -5.22 11.41
C MET A 97 -15.99 -5.79 10.19
N TYR A 98 -15.41 -6.76 9.48
CA TYR A 98 -15.94 -7.27 8.22
C TYR A 98 -15.98 -8.78 8.18
N GLU A 99 -16.99 -9.33 7.48
CA GLU A 99 -17.12 -10.77 7.26
C GLU A 99 -15.94 -11.32 6.44
N MET A 100 -15.42 -12.50 6.82
CA MET A 100 -14.29 -13.14 6.14
C MET A 100 -14.51 -13.34 4.64
N GLY A 101 -15.70 -13.79 4.26
CA GLY A 101 -16.05 -13.99 2.86
C GLY A 101 -16.01 -12.68 2.06
N SER A 102 -16.42 -11.59 2.69
CA SER A 102 -16.38 -10.25 2.10
C SER A 102 -14.95 -9.73 1.94
N ILE A 103 -14.10 -9.94 2.95
CA ILE A 103 -12.67 -9.59 2.90
C ILE A 103 -12.01 -10.29 1.70
N ALA A 104 -12.23 -11.60 1.54
CA ALA A 104 -11.66 -12.38 0.44
C ALA A 104 -12.16 -11.90 -0.94
N GLN A 105 -13.46 -11.62 -1.08
CA GLN A 105 -14.03 -11.10 -2.31
C GLN A 105 -13.44 -9.73 -2.69
N VAL A 106 -13.40 -8.80 -1.74
CA VAL A 106 -12.85 -7.46 -1.97
C VAL A 106 -11.34 -7.51 -2.26
N PHE A 107 -10.61 -8.41 -1.60
CA PHE A 107 -9.20 -8.63 -1.92
C PHE A 107 -9.01 -9.11 -3.37
N GLY A 108 -9.84 -10.03 -3.84
CA GLY A 108 -9.83 -10.49 -5.24
C GLY A 108 -10.13 -9.36 -6.23
N ILE A 109 -11.14 -8.52 -5.93
CA ILE A 109 -11.48 -7.34 -6.75
C ILE A 109 -10.31 -6.36 -6.78
N THR A 110 -9.69 -6.09 -5.62
CA THR A 110 -8.52 -5.21 -5.52
C THR A 110 -7.36 -5.75 -6.35
N ALA A 111 -7.06 -7.04 -6.24
CA ALA A 111 -5.98 -7.68 -7.01
C ALA A 111 -6.23 -7.62 -8.52
N GLY A 112 -7.48 -7.83 -8.96
CA GLY A 112 -7.88 -7.68 -10.35
C GLY A 112 -7.71 -6.25 -10.86
N THR A 113 -8.23 -5.27 -10.11
CA THR A 113 -8.12 -3.83 -10.45
C THR A 113 -6.65 -3.41 -10.48
N PHE A 114 -5.87 -3.80 -9.48
CA PHE A 114 -4.44 -3.53 -9.41
C PHE A 114 -3.72 -4.08 -10.64
N THR A 115 -3.96 -5.34 -11.00
CA THR A 115 -3.31 -5.99 -12.15
C THR A 115 -3.64 -5.26 -13.44
N ILE A 116 -4.91 -4.92 -13.68
CA ILE A 116 -5.33 -4.19 -14.88
C ILE A 116 -4.63 -2.83 -14.93
N MET A 117 -4.63 -2.08 -13.84
CA MET A 117 -4.04 -0.74 -13.81
C MET A 117 -2.51 -0.76 -13.88
N ALA A 118 -1.86 -1.78 -13.31
CA ALA A 118 -0.43 -1.99 -13.49
C ALA A 118 -0.08 -2.29 -14.96
N VAL A 119 -0.86 -3.12 -15.65
CA VAL A 119 -0.69 -3.37 -17.09
C VAL A 119 -0.91 -2.09 -17.90
N VAL A 120 -1.95 -1.32 -17.61
CA VAL A 120 -2.21 -0.02 -18.25
C VAL A 120 -1.04 0.93 -18.02
N GLY A 121 -0.57 1.10 -16.79
CA GLY A 121 0.57 1.96 -16.47
C GLY A 121 1.87 1.53 -17.16
N TYR A 122 2.08 0.21 -17.29
CA TYR A 122 3.25 -0.35 -17.97
C TYR A 122 3.22 -0.16 -19.50
N THR A 123 2.04 -0.30 -20.12
CA THR A 123 1.87 -0.36 -21.60
C THR A 123 1.51 0.99 -22.21
N THR A 124 0.91 1.91 -21.45
CA THR A 124 0.46 3.19 -21.99
C THR A 124 1.61 4.04 -22.53
N SER A 125 1.38 4.66 -23.69
CA SER A 125 2.26 5.68 -24.28
C SER A 125 1.98 7.09 -23.73
N MET A 126 0.84 7.28 -23.05
CA MET A 126 0.49 8.56 -22.43
C MET A 126 1.44 8.85 -21.26
N ASP A 127 1.93 10.08 -21.17
CA ASP A 127 2.75 10.50 -20.02
C ASP A 127 1.88 10.79 -18.80
N LEU A 128 1.86 9.84 -17.87
CA LEU A 128 1.11 9.95 -16.61
C LEU A 128 1.78 10.88 -15.59
N THR A 129 3.01 11.33 -15.82
CA THR A 129 3.73 12.23 -14.89
C THR A 129 2.96 13.52 -14.65
N LYS A 130 2.23 13.99 -15.65
CA LYS A 130 1.38 15.19 -15.55
C LYS A 130 0.24 15.05 -14.54
N PHE A 131 -0.20 13.82 -14.29
CA PHE A 131 -1.27 13.53 -13.34
C PHE A 131 -0.77 13.25 -11.93
N GLY A 132 0.53 13.00 -11.76
CA GLY A 132 1.11 12.63 -10.46
C GLY A 132 0.85 13.68 -9.38
N SER A 133 1.03 14.96 -9.67
CA SER A 133 0.75 16.05 -8.71
C SER A 133 -0.73 16.14 -8.37
N LEU A 134 -1.61 15.95 -9.34
CA LEU A 134 -3.07 15.97 -9.13
C LEU A 134 -3.52 14.79 -8.25
N LEU A 135 -3.01 13.58 -8.52
CA LEU A 135 -3.30 12.40 -7.73
C LEU A 135 -2.78 12.56 -6.30
N PHE A 136 -1.57 13.10 -6.13
CA PHE A 136 -1.01 13.36 -4.80
C PHE A 136 -1.80 14.43 -4.02
N MET A 137 -2.24 15.50 -4.67
CA MET A 137 -3.17 16.46 -4.08
C MET A 137 -4.49 15.82 -3.68
N GLY A 138 -4.99 14.88 -4.49
CA GLY A 138 -6.17 14.09 -4.18
C GLY A 138 -6.00 13.25 -2.91
N VAL A 139 -4.84 12.61 -2.71
CA VAL A 139 -4.54 11.88 -1.46
C VAL A 139 -4.57 12.81 -0.25
N ILE A 140 -3.95 13.98 -0.35
CA ILE A 140 -3.99 14.98 0.73
C ILE A 140 -5.45 15.39 1.00
N GLY A 141 -6.23 15.63 -0.06
CA GLY A 141 -7.65 15.98 0.04
C GLY A 141 -8.46 14.91 0.77
N ILE A 142 -8.25 13.62 0.47
CA ILE A 142 -8.91 12.50 1.16
C ILE A 142 -8.52 12.47 2.64
N ILE A 143 -7.24 12.64 2.97
CA ILE A 143 -6.79 12.66 4.36
C ILE A 143 -7.47 13.79 5.12
N LEU A 144 -7.47 15.00 4.58
CA LEU A 144 -8.13 16.14 5.19
C LEU A 144 -9.64 15.93 5.33
N ALA A 145 -10.31 15.43 4.29
CA ALA A 145 -11.74 15.11 4.34
C ALA A 145 -12.05 14.06 5.41
N SER A 146 -11.20 13.04 5.56
CA SER A 146 -11.35 12.01 6.59
C SER A 146 -11.21 12.59 8.00
N VAL A 147 -10.24 13.48 8.22
CA VAL A 147 -10.06 14.18 9.49
C VAL A 147 -11.27 15.06 9.82
N VAL A 148 -11.76 15.84 8.83
CA VAL A 148 -12.95 16.67 9.00
C VAL A 148 -14.18 15.83 9.31
N ASN A 149 -14.38 14.71 8.58
CA ASN A 149 -15.51 13.81 8.83
C ASN A 149 -15.47 13.23 10.27
N MET A 150 -14.29 12.84 10.73
CA MET A 150 -14.12 12.26 12.06
C MET A 150 -14.34 13.27 13.20
N TRP A 151 -13.93 14.53 13.01
CA TRP A 151 -13.89 15.51 14.11
C TRP A 151 -15.07 16.50 14.10
N PHE A 152 -15.68 16.75 12.94
CA PHE A 152 -16.70 17.81 12.75
C PHE A 152 -18.03 17.30 12.20
N MET A 153 -18.10 16.07 11.68
CA MET A 153 -19.32 15.54 11.03
C MET A 153 -19.83 14.25 11.67
N ASP A 154 -19.38 13.92 12.89
CA ASP A 154 -19.79 12.73 13.65
C ASP A 154 -19.76 11.43 12.83
N ASN A 155 -18.76 11.27 11.98
CA ASN A 155 -18.62 10.14 11.05
C ASN A 155 -19.84 9.97 10.13
N SER A 156 -20.19 11.03 9.40
CA SER A 156 -21.29 11.01 8.45
C SER A 156 -21.11 9.90 7.41
N THR A 157 -22.08 8.99 7.34
CA THR A 157 -22.07 7.87 6.39
C THR A 157 -21.99 8.36 4.93
N THR A 158 -22.67 9.45 4.59
CA THR A 158 -22.62 10.04 3.25
C THR A 158 -21.21 10.52 2.90
N MET A 159 -20.53 11.18 3.85
CA MET A 159 -19.17 11.65 3.64
C MET A 159 -18.19 10.46 3.50
N ASP A 160 -18.37 9.40 4.30
CA ASP A 160 -17.59 8.15 4.18
C ASP A 160 -17.72 7.53 2.79
N TYR A 161 -18.92 7.51 2.20
CA TYR A 161 -19.13 7.04 0.83
C TYR A 161 -18.40 7.89 -0.20
N ILE A 162 -18.51 9.22 -0.10
CA ILE A 162 -17.83 10.15 -1.01
C ILE A 162 -16.31 9.97 -0.94
N ILE A 163 -15.76 9.94 0.27
CA ILE A 163 -14.33 9.72 0.52
C ILE A 163 -13.88 8.38 -0.07
N SER A 164 -14.68 7.33 0.11
CA SER A 164 -14.34 5.99 -0.38
C SER A 164 -14.35 5.91 -1.90
N ILE A 165 -15.33 6.50 -2.57
CA ILE A 165 -15.37 6.57 -4.05
C ILE A 165 -14.17 7.37 -4.57
N ALA A 166 -13.90 8.54 -3.99
CA ALA A 166 -12.74 9.35 -4.35
C ALA A 166 -11.42 8.58 -4.15
N GLY A 167 -11.31 7.85 -3.02
CA GLY A 167 -10.16 7.01 -2.72
C GLY A 167 -9.93 5.91 -3.75
N VAL A 168 -10.97 5.18 -4.12
CA VAL A 168 -10.89 4.15 -5.16
C VAL A 168 -10.37 4.75 -6.48
N LEU A 169 -10.92 5.88 -6.92
CA LEU A 169 -10.50 6.52 -8.17
C LEU A 169 -9.04 6.99 -8.12
N ILE A 170 -8.64 7.64 -7.03
CA ILE A 170 -7.29 8.19 -6.86
C ILE A 170 -6.25 7.06 -6.78
N PHE A 171 -6.47 6.02 -5.94
CA PHE A 171 -5.51 4.93 -5.82
C PHE A 171 -5.46 4.05 -7.07
N THR A 172 -6.56 3.88 -7.78
CA THR A 172 -6.57 3.25 -9.10
C THR A 172 -5.67 4.03 -10.09
N GLY A 173 -5.74 5.35 -10.09
CA GLY A 173 -4.86 6.20 -10.89
C GLY A 173 -3.40 6.14 -10.45
N LEU A 174 -3.14 6.12 -9.12
CA LEU A 174 -1.79 6.03 -8.56
C LEU A 174 -1.09 4.73 -8.95
N ILE A 175 -1.77 3.59 -8.95
CA ILE A 175 -1.21 2.30 -9.40
C ILE A 175 -0.64 2.41 -10.82
N ALA A 176 -1.40 3.00 -11.75
CA ALA A 176 -0.91 3.18 -13.12
C ALA A 176 0.26 4.17 -13.19
N TYR A 177 0.17 5.28 -12.48
CA TYR A 177 1.22 6.29 -12.39
C TYR A 177 2.52 5.71 -11.81
N ASP A 178 2.44 5.03 -10.66
CA ASP A 178 3.60 4.45 -9.98
C ASP A 178 4.23 3.34 -10.82
N THR A 179 3.42 2.49 -11.45
CA THR A 179 3.92 1.47 -12.38
C THR A 179 4.70 2.09 -13.54
N GLN A 180 4.17 3.15 -14.16
CA GLN A 180 4.88 3.85 -15.23
C GLN A 180 6.17 4.51 -14.72
N ARG A 181 6.13 5.14 -13.55
CA ARG A 181 7.29 5.76 -12.90
C ARG A 181 8.39 4.73 -12.61
N ILE A 182 8.03 3.57 -12.05
CA ILE A 182 8.97 2.47 -11.75
C ILE A 182 9.61 1.95 -13.04
N LYS A 183 8.84 1.76 -14.11
CA LYS A 183 9.35 1.38 -15.43
C LYS A 183 10.41 2.35 -15.92
N ARG A 184 10.18 3.67 -15.80
CA ARG A 184 11.14 4.71 -16.20
C ARG A 184 12.42 4.71 -15.37
N ILE A 185 12.30 4.57 -14.05
CA ILE A 185 13.44 4.51 -13.14
C ILE A 185 14.26 3.24 -13.41
N GLY A 186 13.60 2.10 -13.61
CA GLY A 186 14.24 0.83 -13.89
C GLY A 186 15.08 0.80 -15.18
N ALA A 187 14.73 1.63 -16.15
CA ALA A 187 15.49 1.76 -17.40
C ALA A 187 16.86 2.42 -17.23
N GLY A 188 17.10 3.13 -16.12
CA GLY A 188 18.36 3.84 -15.84
C GLY A 188 19.27 3.17 -14.80
N VAL A 189 18.90 1.99 -14.28
CA VAL A 189 19.64 1.33 -13.20
C VAL A 189 20.19 -0.01 -13.64
N GLU A 190 21.47 -0.24 -13.36
CA GLU A 190 22.15 -1.50 -13.67
C GLU A 190 21.60 -2.65 -12.82
N TYR A 191 21.16 -3.73 -13.50
CA TYR A 191 20.58 -4.90 -12.88
C TYR A 191 21.59 -5.59 -11.93
N GLY A 192 21.12 -6.03 -10.76
CA GLY A 192 21.96 -6.73 -9.77
C GLY A 192 22.80 -5.81 -8.89
N SER A 193 22.77 -4.49 -9.13
CA SER A 193 23.43 -3.54 -8.25
C SER A 193 22.68 -3.39 -6.92
N GLU A 194 23.42 -3.00 -5.88
CA GLU A 194 22.80 -2.69 -4.57
C GLU A 194 21.77 -1.57 -4.69
N SER A 195 22.04 -0.59 -5.54
CA SER A 195 21.11 0.51 -5.84
C SER A 195 19.81 0.01 -6.48
N ALA A 196 19.88 -0.97 -7.40
CA ALA A 196 18.70 -1.58 -7.99
C ALA A 196 17.83 -2.27 -6.94
N THR A 197 18.43 -3.01 -6.01
CA THR A 197 17.72 -3.68 -4.92
C THR A 197 17.02 -2.65 -4.00
N LYS A 198 17.74 -1.61 -3.59
CA LYS A 198 17.18 -0.53 -2.76
C LYS A 198 15.98 0.15 -3.42
N LEU A 199 16.11 0.48 -4.71
CA LEU A 199 15.02 1.10 -5.49
C LEU A 199 13.85 0.14 -5.66
N ALA A 200 14.10 -1.16 -5.88
CA ALA A 200 13.04 -2.16 -5.98
C ALA A 200 12.21 -2.26 -4.69
N ILE A 201 12.86 -2.23 -3.51
CA ILE A 201 12.18 -2.26 -2.22
C ILE A 201 11.30 -1.02 -2.02
N LEU A 202 11.83 0.19 -2.31
CA LEU A 202 11.03 1.41 -2.21
C LEU A 202 9.87 1.45 -3.20
N ALA A 203 10.10 1.02 -4.43
CA ALA A 203 9.09 0.90 -5.45
C ALA A 203 8.00 -0.11 -5.05
N ALA A 204 8.39 -1.26 -4.49
CA ALA A 204 7.48 -2.25 -3.95
C ALA A 204 6.66 -1.68 -2.79
N THR A 205 7.27 -0.88 -1.91
CA THR A 205 6.58 -0.21 -0.81
C THR A 205 5.51 0.77 -1.33
N SER A 206 5.80 1.54 -2.39
CA SER A 206 4.83 2.45 -3.01
C SER A 206 3.60 1.68 -3.54
N LEU A 207 3.83 0.67 -4.40
CA LEU A 207 2.76 -0.15 -4.95
C LEU A 207 2.00 -0.95 -3.87
N TYR A 208 2.68 -1.40 -2.83
CA TYR A 208 2.06 -2.04 -1.67
C TYR A 208 1.09 -1.09 -0.97
N LEU A 209 1.49 0.16 -0.73
CA LEU A 209 0.62 1.18 -0.13
C LEU A 209 -0.59 1.48 -1.00
N ASP A 210 -0.40 1.61 -2.31
CA ASP A 210 -1.50 1.82 -3.24
C ASP A 210 -2.50 0.66 -3.20
N PHE A 211 -2.00 -0.58 -3.17
CA PHE A 211 -2.82 -1.78 -3.06
C PHE A 211 -3.63 -1.81 -1.76
N ILE A 212 -2.97 -1.60 -0.61
CA ILE A 212 -3.63 -1.63 0.71
C ILE A 212 -4.66 -0.51 0.82
N ASN A 213 -4.34 0.69 0.36
CA ASN A 213 -5.30 1.80 0.40
C ASN A 213 -6.50 1.54 -0.53
N LEU A 214 -6.27 1.05 -1.75
CA LEU A 214 -7.35 0.65 -2.65
C LEU A 214 -8.23 -0.44 -2.01
N PHE A 215 -7.62 -1.46 -1.42
CA PHE A 215 -8.33 -2.52 -0.70
C PHE A 215 -9.21 -1.96 0.43
N LEU A 216 -8.67 -1.08 1.26
CA LEU A 216 -9.40 -0.49 2.38
C LEU A 216 -10.57 0.40 1.92
N PHE A 217 -10.39 1.19 0.85
CA PHE A 217 -11.48 1.99 0.29
C PHE A 217 -12.55 1.13 -0.37
N LEU A 218 -12.17 0.09 -1.11
CA LEU A 218 -13.12 -0.89 -1.65
C LEU A 218 -13.85 -1.63 -0.54
N LEU A 219 -13.15 -2.04 0.51
CA LEU A 219 -13.75 -2.75 1.64
C LEU A 219 -14.75 -1.84 2.37
N ARG A 220 -14.44 -0.55 2.53
CA ARG A 220 -15.37 0.43 3.11
C ARG A 220 -16.60 0.64 2.22
N LEU A 221 -16.44 0.57 0.90
CA LEU A 221 -17.50 0.86 -0.07
C LEU A 221 -18.45 -0.33 -0.28
N ILE A 222 -17.92 -1.55 -0.42
CA ILE A 222 -18.69 -2.74 -0.80
C ILE A 222 -18.56 -3.90 0.20
N GLY A 223 -17.73 -3.77 1.23
CA GLY A 223 -17.54 -4.80 2.25
C GLY A 223 -18.76 -4.96 3.15
N ARG A 224 -19.10 -6.21 3.47
CA ARG A 224 -20.14 -6.52 4.47
C ARG A 224 -19.53 -6.48 5.85
N ARG A 225 -20.14 -5.68 6.72
CA ARG A 225 -19.76 -5.61 8.14
C ARG A 225 -20.32 -6.81 8.89
N SER A 226 -19.52 -7.38 9.78
CA SER A 226 -19.91 -8.45 10.72
C SER A 226 -20.79 -7.93 11.85
#